data_226bcdd36b5294f8f1f9a42960031151
#
_entry.id   226bcdd36b5294f8f1f9a42960031151
#
_cell.length_a   1.000
_cell.length_b   1.000
_cell.length_c   1.000
_cell.angle_alpha   90.00
_cell.angle_beta   90.00
_cell.angle_gamma   90.00
#
_symmetry.space_group_name_H-M   'P 1'
#
loop_
_entity.id
_entity.type
_entity.pdbx_description
1 polymer ?
#
loop_
_entity_poly.entity_id
_entity_poly.type
_entity_poly.pdbx_seq_one_letter_code
_entity_poly.pdbx_strand_id
1 'polypeptide(L)'
;MSLVSTIWLENNINKVKLIDCSWHMPNVKRNAYEEYLKEHIPGAIFFDLDKYSATNTDLPHMLPSLNNWEKIVSNLGITNNDKIIIYDNSDVLSACRCWYNFIYFGHDPQLISVLDGGLKKWKAENKEVNNNISKINKSNYVGKEDKKLVKNINQINSNIKLNEFFLIDARSKERFDGTVPDPRKNVRSGSIPNSLCLPYKEIINEDLSLIHI
;
A
#
# COMPACT_ATOMS: atom_id res chain seq x y z
N MET A 1 -15.92 -2.56 2.55
CA MET A 1 -15.63 -1.16 2.14
C MET A 1 -14.13 -0.97 2.28
N SER A 2 -13.44 -0.55 1.22
CA SER A 2 -11.97 -0.47 1.21
C SER A 2 -11.39 0.75 1.96
N LEU A 3 -12.23 1.72 2.32
CA LEU A 3 -11.85 2.93 3.04
C LEU A 3 -12.63 3.09 4.34
N VAL A 4 -11.98 3.70 5.35
CA VAL A 4 -12.60 4.15 6.59
C VAL A 4 -12.21 5.59 6.88
N SER A 5 -13.14 6.38 7.47
CA SER A 5 -12.84 7.74 7.88
C SER A 5 -12.03 7.77 9.18
N THR A 6 -11.38 8.90 9.43
CA THR A 6 -10.66 9.19 10.69
C THR A 6 -11.60 9.11 11.90
N ILE A 7 -12.84 9.59 11.77
CA ILE A 7 -13.87 9.52 12.83
C ILE A 7 -14.24 8.06 13.12
N TRP A 8 -14.40 7.24 12.07
CA TRP A 8 -14.69 5.82 12.27
C TRP A 8 -13.56 5.12 13.00
N LEU A 9 -12.29 5.38 12.59
CA LEU A 9 -11.11 4.78 13.24
C LEU A 9 -11.02 5.19 14.70
N GLU A 10 -11.17 6.46 15.03
CA GLU A 10 -11.14 6.97 16.41
C GLU A 10 -12.12 6.22 17.32
N ASN A 11 -13.34 6.01 16.86
CA ASN A 11 -14.37 5.28 17.61
C ASN A 11 -14.13 3.76 17.70
N ASN A 12 -13.22 3.22 16.91
CA ASN A 12 -12.96 1.78 16.83
C ASN A 12 -11.49 1.39 17.06
N ILE A 13 -10.64 2.32 17.47
CA ILE A 13 -9.18 2.13 17.53
C ILE A 13 -8.76 0.90 18.35
N ASN A 14 -9.47 0.61 19.43
CA ASN A 14 -9.20 -0.55 20.31
C ASN A 14 -9.74 -1.89 19.78
N LYS A 15 -10.42 -1.88 18.62
CA LYS A 15 -11.06 -3.07 18.03
C LYS A 15 -10.40 -3.51 16.73
N VAL A 16 -9.31 -2.86 16.34
CA VAL A 16 -8.63 -3.10 15.07
C VAL A 16 -7.14 -3.31 15.27
N LYS A 17 -6.51 -3.97 14.32
CA LYS A 17 -5.06 -3.93 14.13
C LYS A 17 -4.73 -2.74 13.22
N LEU A 18 -3.93 -1.83 13.72
CA LEU A 18 -3.56 -0.63 12.98
C LEU A 18 -2.15 -0.77 12.44
N ILE A 19 -1.95 -0.53 11.16
CA ILE A 19 -0.67 -0.65 10.47
C ILE A 19 -0.26 0.71 9.91
N ASP A 20 0.92 1.17 10.29
CA ASP A 20 1.63 2.25 9.60
C ASP A 20 2.51 1.64 8.50
N CYS A 21 2.14 1.88 7.25
CA CYS A 21 2.90 1.44 6.07
C CYS A 21 3.53 2.64 5.35
N SER A 22 4.01 3.61 6.09
CA SER A 22 4.71 4.76 5.53
C SER A 22 5.97 4.34 4.79
N TRP A 23 6.15 4.89 3.60
CA TRP A 23 7.33 4.69 2.77
C TRP A 23 7.60 5.95 1.96
N HIS A 24 8.85 6.31 1.78
CA HIS A 24 9.24 7.51 1.04
C HIS A 24 10.14 7.16 -0.15
N MET A 25 9.99 7.93 -1.22
CA MET A 25 10.86 7.80 -2.39
C MET A 25 12.33 8.03 -2.00
N PRO A 26 13.29 7.28 -2.57
CA PRO A 26 14.70 7.39 -2.19
C PRO A 26 15.34 8.78 -2.36
N ASN A 27 14.76 9.62 -3.22
CA ASN A 27 15.20 10.99 -3.45
C ASN A 27 14.63 11.99 -2.41
N VAL A 28 13.75 11.56 -1.55
CA VAL A 28 13.19 12.36 -0.45
C VAL A 28 14.00 12.09 0.80
N LYS A 29 14.51 13.13 1.45
CA LYS A 29 15.31 13.01 2.68
C LYS A 29 14.40 12.80 3.91
N ARG A 30 13.65 11.72 3.90
CA ARG A 30 12.74 11.30 4.99
C ARG A 30 12.99 9.83 5.31
N ASN A 31 12.83 9.46 6.58
CA ASN A 31 12.90 8.08 7.06
C ASN A 31 11.58 7.73 7.74
N ALA A 32 10.80 6.86 7.11
CA ALA A 32 9.47 6.51 7.58
C ALA A 32 9.48 5.83 8.96
N TYR A 33 10.48 4.99 9.24
CA TYR A 33 10.59 4.35 10.56
C TYR A 33 10.96 5.35 11.66
N GLU A 34 11.87 6.29 11.40
CA GLU A 34 12.19 7.35 12.37
C GLU A 34 11.00 8.28 12.61
N GLU A 35 10.20 8.56 11.58
CA GLU A 35 8.97 9.32 11.73
C GLU A 35 7.95 8.58 12.58
N TYR A 36 7.74 7.29 12.34
CA TYR A 36 6.91 6.42 13.16
C TYR A 36 7.36 6.39 14.63
N LEU A 37 8.67 6.32 14.90
CA LEU A 37 9.19 6.34 16.27
C LEU A 37 8.96 7.67 16.99
N LYS A 38 8.83 8.77 16.25
CA LYS A 38 8.54 10.10 16.82
C LYS A 38 7.06 10.27 17.12
N GLU A 39 6.21 9.89 16.19
CA GLU A 39 4.76 9.99 16.32
C GLU A 39 4.04 9.06 15.34
N HIS A 40 3.03 8.39 15.85
CA HIS A 40 2.12 7.53 15.08
C HIS A 40 0.74 7.50 15.73
N ILE A 41 -0.26 6.98 15.03
CA ILE A 41 -1.60 6.78 15.61
C ILE A 41 -1.50 5.71 16.72
N PRO A 42 -2.09 5.93 17.91
CA PRO A 42 -1.97 5.01 19.04
C PRO A 42 -2.26 3.57 18.68
N GLY A 43 -1.37 2.66 19.09
CA GLY A 43 -1.51 1.22 18.85
C GLY A 43 -1.07 0.75 17.46
N ALA A 44 -0.59 1.64 16.60
CA ALA A 44 -0.10 1.26 15.28
C ALA A 44 1.16 0.38 15.35
N ILE A 45 1.29 -0.49 14.36
CA ILE A 45 2.44 -1.35 14.13
C ILE A 45 3.10 -0.92 12.82
N PHE A 46 4.41 -0.72 12.82
CA PHE A 46 5.12 -0.34 11.61
C PHE A 46 5.29 -1.53 10.65
N PHE A 47 4.92 -1.32 9.39
CA PHE A 47 5.10 -2.27 8.31
C PHE A 47 6.18 -1.76 7.36
N ASP A 48 7.37 -2.34 7.43
CA ASP A 48 8.50 -2.00 6.59
C ASP A 48 8.32 -2.58 5.18
N LEU A 49 7.88 -1.75 4.24
CA LEU A 49 7.57 -2.17 2.88
C LEU A 49 8.80 -2.72 2.13
N ASP A 50 9.98 -2.11 2.33
CA ASP A 50 11.22 -2.57 1.68
C ASP A 50 11.64 -3.93 2.22
N LYS A 51 11.71 -4.07 3.54
CA LYS A 51 12.13 -5.30 4.23
C LYS A 51 11.19 -6.49 3.96
N TYR A 52 9.89 -6.22 3.81
CA TYR A 52 8.87 -7.25 3.67
C TYR A 52 8.55 -7.59 2.19
N SER A 53 9.23 -6.96 1.26
CA SER A 53 9.19 -7.30 -0.16
C SER A 53 10.14 -8.45 -0.50
N ALA A 54 9.99 -9.02 -1.70
CA ALA A 54 10.89 -10.06 -2.19
C ALA A 54 12.33 -9.53 -2.35
N THR A 55 13.30 -10.32 -1.93
CA THR A 55 14.74 -9.97 -1.95
C THR A 55 15.53 -10.62 -3.07
N ASN A 56 14.93 -11.56 -3.80
CA ASN A 56 15.55 -12.32 -4.87
C ASN A 56 15.28 -11.73 -6.28
N THR A 57 15.12 -10.42 -6.36
CA THR A 57 14.79 -9.70 -7.59
C THR A 57 15.41 -8.30 -7.57
N ASP A 58 15.76 -7.79 -8.76
CA ASP A 58 16.23 -6.41 -8.94
C ASP A 58 15.07 -5.39 -9.01
N LEU A 59 13.82 -5.87 -8.99
CA LEU A 59 12.64 -5.02 -9.03
C LEU A 59 12.21 -4.66 -7.60
N PRO A 60 11.93 -3.37 -7.32
CA PRO A 60 11.49 -2.95 -6.01
C PRO A 60 10.08 -3.45 -5.69
N HIS A 61 9.83 -3.71 -4.42
CA HIS A 61 8.51 -4.00 -3.84
C HIS A 61 7.76 -5.17 -4.52
N MET A 62 8.48 -6.17 -5.02
CA MET A 62 7.85 -7.39 -5.52
C MET A 62 7.23 -8.16 -4.35
N LEU A 63 6.13 -8.87 -4.64
CA LEU A 63 5.43 -9.68 -3.64
C LEU A 63 6.37 -10.74 -3.05
N PRO A 64 6.43 -10.89 -1.71
CA PRO A 64 7.20 -11.96 -1.09
C PRO A 64 6.61 -13.33 -1.42
N SER A 65 7.33 -14.40 -1.11
CA SER A 65 6.75 -15.74 -1.17
C SER A 65 5.67 -15.91 -0.09
N LEU A 66 4.70 -16.80 -0.33
CA LEU A 66 3.63 -17.10 0.62
C LEU A 66 4.17 -17.42 2.03
N ASN A 67 5.17 -18.30 2.12
CA ASN A 67 5.77 -18.66 3.40
C ASN A 67 6.42 -17.47 4.14
N ASN A 68 7.05 -16.55 3.39
CA ASN A 68 7.61 -15.32 3.98
C ASN A 68 6.48 -14.38 4.44
N TRP A 69 5.43 -14.24 3.65
CA TRP A 69 4.26 -13.42 4.02
C TRP A 69 3.62 -13.90 5.31
N GLU A 70 3.35 -15.20 5.44
CA GLU A 70 2.79 -15.79 6.65
C GLU A 70 3.66 -15.52 7.89
N LYS A 71 4.99 -15.66 7.76
CA LYS A 71 5.95 -15.34 8.82
C LYS A 71 5.92 -13.86 9.20
N ILE A 72 5.90 -12.97 8.19
CA ILE A 72 5.86 -11.51 8.39
C ILE A 72 4.61 -11.14 9.19
N VAL A 73 3.44 -11.54 8.69
CA VAL A 73 2.15 -11.16 9.28
C VAL A 73 1.97 -11.79 10.67
N SER A 74 2.40 -13.04 10.85
CA SER A 74 2.40 -13.70 12.17
C SER A 74 3.31 -12.98 13.18
N ASN A 75 4.48 -12.49 12.76
CA ASN A 75 5.39 -11.73 13.63
C ASN A 75 4.83 -10.34 13.97
N LEU A 76 3.96 -9.78 13.15
CA LEU A 76 3.22 -8.54 13.43
C LEU A 76 2.01 -8.78 14.36
N GLY A 77 1.79 -10.02 14.82
CA GLY A 77 0.71 -10.36 15.74
C GLY A 77 -0.68 -10.26 15.12
N ILE A 78 -0.78 -10.48 13.81
CA ILE A 78 -2.02 -10.41 13.04
C ILE A 78 -2.51 -11.82 12.73
N THR A 79 -3.80 -12.07 12.91
CA THR A 79 -4.51 -13.30 12.54
C THR A 79 -5.42 -13.08 11.33
N ASN A 80 -5.93 -14.16 10.75
CA ASN A 80 -6.87 -14.08 9.62
C ASN A 80 -8.22 -13.44 9.98
N ASN A 81 -8.57 -13.38 11.28
CA ASN A 81 -9.84 -12.84 11.76
C ASN A 81 -9.72 -11.38 12.25
N ASP A 82 -8.53 -10.80 12.24
CA ASP A 82 -8.35 -9.43 12.70
C ASP A 82 -8.89 -8.43 11.68
N LYS A 83 -9.58 -7.41 12.17
CA LYS A 83 -9.90 -6.23 11.37
C LYS A 83 -8.68 -5.33 11.30
N ILE A 84 -8.20 -5.07 10.09
CA ILE A 84 -6.97 -4.33 9.81
C ILE A 84 -7.30 -2.98 9.21
N ILE A 85 -6.73 -1.92 9.76
CA ILE A 85 -6.73 -0.60 9.15
C ILE A 85 -5.29 -0.21 8.84
N ILE A 86 -5.04 0.19 7.61
CA ILE A 86 -3.72 0.58 7.12
C ILE A 86 -3.72 2.07 6.84
N TYR A 87 -2.69 2.76 7.27
CA TYR A 87 -2.46 4.16 6.92
C TYR A 87 -1.00 4.39 6.54
N ASP A 88 -0.73 5.56 6.02
CA ASP A 88 0.63 6.04 5.80
C ASP A 88 0.76 7.55 6.05
N ASN A 89 2.02 8.02 6.00
CA ASN A 89 2.42 9.41 5.98
C ASN A 89 3.23 9.71 4.69
N SER A 90 2.85 9.08 3.60
CA SER A 90 3.58 9.07 2.33
C SER A 90 2.90 9.93 1.28
N ASP A 91 3.70 10.60 0.44
CA ASP A 91 3.19 11.31 -0.73
C ASP A 91 2.86 10.37 -1.91
N VAL A 92 3.11 9.06 -1.75
CA VAL A 92 2.93 8.02 -2.78
C VAL A 92 1.87 6.98 -2.42
N LEU A 93 1.08 7.21 -1.36
CA LEU A 93 -0.02 6.35 -0.91
C LEU A 93 0.42 4.89 -0.71
N SER A 94 1.51 4.69 0.03
CA SER A 94 2.10 3.36 0.26
C SER A 94 1.18 2.40 1.02
N ALA A 95 0.21 2.93 1.79
CA ALA A 95 -0.85 2.14 2.44
C ALA A 95 -1.64 1.28 1.44
N CYS A 96 -1.88 1.78 0.22
CA CYS A 96 -2.56 1.02 -0.83
C CYS A 96 -1.77 -0.21 -1.25
N ARG A 97 -0.42 -0.15 -1.24
CA ARG A 97 0.42 -1.31 -1.54
C ARG A 97 0.33 -2.36 -0.45
N CYS A 98 0.36 -1.97 0.81
CA CYS A 98 0.20 -2.89 1.94
C CYS A 98 -1.19 -3.55 1.91
N TRP A 99 -2.26 -2.77 1.69
CA TRP A 99 -3.61 -3.28 1.51
C TRP A 99 -3.69 -4.33 0.40
N TYR A 100 -3.10 -4.03 -0.76
CA TYR A 100 -3.05 -4.97 -1.88
C TYR A 100 -2.33 -6.28 -1.55
N ASN A 101 -1.23 -6.21 -0.78
CA ASN A 101 -0.50 -7.41 -0.34
C ASN A 101 -1.42 -8.33 0.50
N PHE A 102 -2.15 -7.76 1.46
CA PHE A 102 -3.10 -8.54 2.27
C PHE A 102 -4.21 -9.18 1.41
N ILE A 103 -4.78 -8.44 0.47
CA ILE A 103 -5.80 -8.96 -0.46
C ILE A 103 -5.22 -10.09 -1.31
N TYR A 104 -4.03 -9.90 -1.89
CA TYR A 104 -3.37 -10.92 -2.70
C TYR A 104 -3.11 -12.22 -1.94
N PHE A 105 -2.74 -12.11 -0.67
CA PHE A 105 -2.51 -13.26 0.21
C PHE A 105 -3.75 -13.73 0.97
N GLY A 106 -4.94 -13.33 0.54
CA GLY A 106 -6.21 -13.93 0.93
C GLY A 106 -6.77 -13.48 2.27
N HIS A 107 -6.35 -12.33 2.79
CA HIS A 107 -7.07 -11.71 3.91
C HIS A 107 -8.46 -11.29 3.46
N ASP A 108 -9.48 -11.48 4.32
CA ASP A 108 -10.85 -11.14 3.97
C ASP A 108 -10.99 -9.65 3.61
N PRO A 109 -11.43 -9.32 2.38
CA PRO A 109 -11.62 -7.93 1.95
C PRO A 109 -12.59 -7.13 2.83
N GLN A 110 -13.45 -7.78 3.60
CA GLN A 110 -14.36 -7.11 4.54
C GLN A 110 -13.66 -6.73 5.85
N LEU A 111 -12.54 -7.36 6.16
CA LEU A 111 -11.77 -7.14 7.37
C LEU A 111 -10.57 -6.20 7.17
N ILE A 112 -10.36 -5.66 5.97
CA ILE A 112 -9.22 -4.77 5.72
C ILE A 112 -9.64 -3.48 5.01
N SER A 113 -9.12 -2.34 5.48
CA SER A 113 -9.40 -1.04 4.91
C SER A 113 -8.18 -0.11 5.00
N VAL A 114 -8.17 0.92 4.17
CA VAL A 114 -7.20 2.02 4.23
C VAL A 114 -7.86 3.21 4.93
N LEU A 115 -7.10 3.92 5.76
CA LEU A 115 -7.53 5.16 6.39
C LEU A 115 -7.52 6.29 5.37
N ASP A 116 -8.69 6.86 5.09
CA ASP A 116 -8.84 7.96 4.15
C ASP A 116 -8.12 9.22 4.65
N GLY A 117 -7.17 9.75 3.84
CA GLY A 117 -6.31 10.88 4.19
C GLY A 117 -5.11 10.55 5.10
N GLY A 118 -4.95 9.29 5.53
CA GLY A 118 -3.79 8.80 6.28
C GLY A 118 -3.46 9.58 7.56
N LEU A 119 -2.17 9.59 7.96
CA LEU A 119 -1.71 10.31 9.14
C LEU A 119 -1.85 11.83 8.99
N LYS A 120 -1.71 12.35 7.78
CA LYS A 120 -1.82 13.78 7.50
C LYS A 120 -3.18 14.33 7.91
N LYS A 121 -4.26 13.69 7.46
CA LYS A 121 -5.64 14.08 7.80
C LYS A 121 -5.95 13.84 9.28
N TRP A 122 -5.50 12.71 9.84
CA TRP A 122 -5.63 12.41 11.27
C TRP A 122 -5.09 13.57 12.15
N LYS A 123 -3.89 14.04 11.84
CA LYS A 123 -3.25 15.17 12.55
C LYS A 123 -3.94 16.51 12.29
N ALA A 124 -4.36 16.77 11.06
CA ALA A 124 -5.08 18.01 10.72
C ALA A 124 -6.42 18.14 11.49
N GLU A 125 -7.03 17.02 11.86
CA GLU A 125 -8.22 16.95 12.71
C GLU A 125 -7.90 16.97 14.23
N ASN A 126 -6.65 17.22 14.60
CA ASN A 126 -6.15 17.29 16.00
C ASN A 126 -6.40 16.00 16.81
N LYS A 127 -6.39 14.83 16.13
CA LYS A 127 -6.54 13.54 16.79
C LYS A 127 -5.23 13.08 17.43
N GLU A 128 -5.35 12.21 18.44
CA GLU A 128 -4.22 11.76 19.25
C GLU A 128 -3.15 11.02 18.41
N VAL A 129 -1.89 11.39 18.65
CA VAL A 129 -0.71 10.64 18.21
C VAL A 129 0.21 10.41 19.41
N ASN A 130 0.98 9.35 19.39
CA ASN A 130 1.97 9.08 20.42
C ASN A 130 3.20 8.39 19.82
N ASN A 131 4.17 8.04 20.66
CA ASN A 131 5.39 7.32 20.29
C ASN A 131 5.54 5.99 21.06
N ASN A 132 4.44 5.48 21.60
CA ASN A 132 4.43 4.26 22.41
C ASN A 132 4.49 3.03 21.51
N ILE A 133 5.62 2.33 21.50
CA ILE A 133 5.77 1.09 20.72
C ILE A 133 4.97 -0.03 21.35
N SER A 134 4.00 -0.53 20.62
CA SER A 134 3.14 -1.64 21.07
C SER A 134 3.93 -2.95 21.20
N LYS A 135 3.74 -3.64 22.32
CA LYS A 135 4.28 -5.00 22.47
C LYS A 135 3.50 -5.96 21.57
N ILE A 136 4.20 -6.58 20.65
CA ILE A 136 3.63 -7.53 19.70
C ILE A 136 3.81 -8.96 20.24
N ASN A 137 2.71 -9.69 20.38
CA ASN A 137 2.73 -11.13 20.59
C ASN A 137 2.55 -11.81 19.23
N LYS A 138 3.46 -12.72 18.89
CA LYS A 138 3.37 -13.48 17.65
C LYS A 138 2.05 -14.25 17.57
N SER A 139 1.45 -14.22 16.40
CA SER A 139 0.22 -14.94 16.07
C SER A 139 0.48 -16.11 15.12
N ASN A 140 -0.60 -16.69 14.60
CA ASN A 140 -0.58 -17.63 13.49
C ASN A 140 -1.46 -17.07 12.37
N TYR A 141 -0.85 -16.72 11.24
CA TYR A 141 -1.52 -16.26 10.02
C TYR A 141 -1.31 -17.27 8.90
N VAL A 142 -2.38 -17.64 8.22
CA VAL A 142 -2.37 -18.56 7.08
C VAL A 142 -2.77 -17.79 5.84
N GLY A 143 -1.89 -17.71 4.86
CA GLY A 143 -2.11 -17.02 3.60
C GLY A 143 -2.62 -17.95 2.50
N LYS A 144 -3.22 -17.32 1.47
CA LYS A 144 -3.62 -17.99 0.24
C LYS A 144 -3.46 -17.02 -0.92
N GLU A 145 -2.52 -17.31 -1.83
CA GLU A 145 -2.30 -16.44 -2.99
C GLU A 145 -3.50 -16.44 -3.96
N ASP A 146 -4.00 -15.26 -4.27
CA ASP A 146 -4.91 -15.07 -5.41
C ASP A 146 -4.12 -14.63 -6.65
N LYS A 147 -3.62 -15.60 -7.42
CA LYS A 147 -2.84 -15.36 -8.62
C LYS A 147 -3.59 -14.63 -9.74
N LYS A 148 -4.91 -14.52 -9.65
CA LYS A 148 -5.72 -13.78 -10.63
C LYS A 148 -5.51 -12.26 -10.52
N LEU A 149 -5.09 -11.78 -9.34
CA LEU A 149 -4.81 -10.37 -9.07
C LEU A 149 -3.48 -9.88 -9.70
N VAL A 150 -2.63 -10.78 -10.19
CA VAL A 150 -1.34 -10.42 -10.80
C VAL A 150 -1.31 -10.89 -12.25
N LYS A 151 -0.86 -10.05 -13.16
CA LYS A 151 -0.61 -10.37 -14.55
C LYS A 151 0.89 -10.40 -14.83
N ASN A 152 1.38 -11.46 -15.44
CA ASN A 152 2.78 -11.55 -15.88
C ASN A 152 2.96 -10.95 -17.27
N ILE A 153 4.23 -10.78 -17.67
CA ILE A 153 4.59 -10.13 -18.94
C ILE A 153 3.97 -10.85 -20.18
N ASN A 154 3.85 -12.18 -20.14
CA ASN A 154 3.26 -12.92 -21.27
C ASN A 154 1.76 -12.63 -21.39
N GLN A 155 1.05 -12.55 -20.28
CA GLN A 155 -0.37 -12.18 -20.27
C GLN A 155 -0.58 -10.74 -20.77
N ILE A 156 0.28 -9.81 -20.37
CA ILE A 156 0.24 -8.41 -20.88
C ILE A 156 0.50 -8.40 -22.38
N ASN A 157 1.53 -9.10 -22.87
CA ASN A 157 1.85 -9.18 -24.30
C ASN A 157 0.70 -9.80 -25.12
N SER A 158 0.04 -10.82 -24.60
CA SER A 158 -1.16 -11.40 -25.23
C SER A 158 -2.31 -10.38 -25.26
N ASN A 159 -2.52 -9.66 -24.17
CA ASN A 159 -3.60 -8.68 -24.08
C ASN A 159 -3.46 -7.50 -25.05
N ILE A 160 -2.24 -7.12 -25.44
CA ILE A 160 -2.02 -6.10 -26.48
C ILE A 160 -2.71 -6.48 -27.80
N LYS A 161 -2.81 -7.79 -28.10
CA LYS A 161 -3.44 -8.30 -29.32
C LYS A 161 -4.91 -8.68 -29.11
N LEU A 162 -5.24 -9.28 -27.98
CA LEU A 162 -6.54 -9.88 -27.71
C LEU A 162 -7.53 -8.92 -27.05
N ASN A 163 -7.03 -7.89 -26.35
CA ASN A 163 -7.83 -6.85 -25.70
C ASN A 163 -8.85 -7.41 -24.69
N GLU A 164 -8.46 -8.44 -23.93
CA GLU A 164 -9.33 -9.16 -22.97
C GLU A 164 -9.62 -8.36 -21.70
N PHE A 165 -8.73 -7.41 -21.35
CA PHE A 165 -8.87 -6.54 -20.17
C PHE A 165 -8.24 -5.16 -20.40
N PHE A 166 -8.76 -4.17 -19.71
CA PHE A 166 -8.23 -2.81 -19.75
C PHE A 166 -6.89 -2.72 -19.01
N LEU A 167 -5.92 -2.07 -19.63
CA LEU A 167 -4.68 -1.66 -18.99
C LEU A 167 -4.78 -0.19 -18.61
N ILE A 168 -4.63 0.11 -17.33
CA ILE A 168 -4.60 1.48 -16.82
C ILE A 168 -3.20 1.77 -16.31
N ASP A 169 -2.59 2.85 -16.83
CA ASP A 169 -1.31 3.36 -16.37
C ASP A 169 -1.55 4.51 -15.38
N ALA A 170 -1.22 4.28 -14.12
CA ALA A 170 -1.41 5.25 -13.05
C ALA A 170 -0.25 6.25 -12.88
N ARG A 171 0.76 6.21 -13.76
CA ARG A 171 1.87 7.18 -13.78
C ARG A 171 1.39 8.54 -14.26
N SER A 172 2.25 9.57 -14.15
CA SER A 172 1.94 10.90 -14.71
C SER A 172 1.79 10.82 -16.22
N LYS A 173 1.01 11.76 -16.78
CA LYS A 173 0.74 11.83 -18.21
C LYS A 173 2.02 11.98 -19.04
N GLU A 174 3.00 12.76 -18.57
CA GLU A 174 4.27 12.97 -19.27
C GLU A 174 5.09 11.66 -19.37
N ARG A 175 5.04 10.82 -18.35
CA ARG A 175 5.68 9.49 -18.37
C ARG A 175 4.94 8.53 -19.29
N PHE A 176 3.62 8.60 -19.30
CA PHE A 176 2.77 7.82 -20.21
C PHE A 176 3.03 8.19 -21.68
N ASP A 177 3.05 9.47 -22.00
CA ASP A 177 3.29 9.99 -23.34
C ASP A 177 4.77 9.85 -23.79
N GLY A 178 5.67 9.58 -22.85
CA GLY A 178 7.11 9.45 -23.12
C GLY A 178 7.84 10.77 -23.33
N THR A 179 7.24 11.88 -22.94
CA THR A 179 7.82 13.24 -23.09
C THR A 179 8.88 13.53 -22.03
N VAL A 180 8.94 12.73 -20.95
CA VAL A 180 10.00 12.77 -19.93
C VAL A 180 10.65 11.41 -19.81
N PRO A 181 11.95 11.33 -19.44
CA PRO A 181 12.62 10.06 -19.20
C PRO A 181 12.03 9.33 -17.98
N ASP A 182 12.01 7.98 -18.01
CA ASP A 182 11.68 7.22 -16.81
C ASP A 182 12.80 7.42 -15.75
N PRO A 183 12.47 7.65 -14.48
CA PRO A 183 13.46 7.85 -13.42
C PRO A 183 14.33 6.60 -13.16
N ARG A 184 13.89 5.44 -13.60
CA ARG A 184 14.64 4.19 -13.47
C ARG A 184 15.62 4.03 -14.65
N LYS A 185 16.85 3.64 -14.36
CA LYS A 185 17.85 3.37 -15.39
C LYS A 185 17.40 2.21 -16.30
N ASN A 186 17.69 2.32 -17.59
CA ASN A 186 17.41 1.31 -18.61
C ASN A 186 15.93 1.00 -18.83
N VAL A 187 15.02 1.85 -18.37
CA VAL A 187 13.59 1.75 -18.65
C VAL A 187 13.23 2.71 -19.78
N ARG A 188 12.61 2.17 -20.84
CA ARG A 188 12.14 2.97 -21.97
C ARG A 188 10.98 3.87 -21.54
N SER A 189 10.97 5.12 -22.01
CA SER A 189 9.85 6.04 -21.85
C SER A 189 8.64 5.60 -22.70
N GLY A 190 7.46 6.09 -22.33
CA GLY A 190 6.21 5.78 -23.00
C GLY A 190 5.38 4.73 -22.26
N SER A 191 4.35 4.20 -22.90
CA SER A 191 3.34 3.33 -22.32
C SER A 191 3.25 1.98 -23.03
N ILE A 192 2.52 1.05 -22.42
CA ILE A 192 2.14 -0.20 -23.05
C ILE A 192 1.07 0.08 -24.11
N PRO A 193 1.18 -0.48 -25.33
CA PRO A 193 0.15 -0.29 -26.36
C PRO A 193 -1.25 -0.63 -25.84
N ASN A 194 -2.25 0.16 -26.22
CA ASN A 194 -3.66 0.05 -25.84
C ASN A 194 -3.92 0.28 -24.34
N SER A 195 -2.98 0.83 -23.57
CA SER A 195 -3.25 1.25 -22.20
C SER A 195 -3.90 2.65 -22.14
N LEU A 196 -4.68 2.87 -21.09
CA LEU A 196 -5.31 4.15 -20.78
C LEU A 196 -4.50 4.87 -19.71
N CYS A 197 -4.36 6.18 -19.84
CA CYS A 197 -3.71 7.01 -18.82
C CYS A 197 -4.73 7.47 -17.79
N LEU A 198 -4.49 7.14 -16.52
CA LEU A 198 -5.22 7.66 -15.38
C LEU A 198 -4.23 7.92 -14.24
N PRO A 199 -3.56 9.08 -14.21
CA PRO A 199 -2.61 9.40 -13.17
C PRO A 199 -3.25 9.32 -11.78
N TYR A 200 -2.62 8.61 -10.84
CA TYR A 200 -3.19 8.43 -9.49
C TYR A 200 -3.45 9.77 -8.77
N LYS A 201 -2.69 10.81 -9.10
CA LYS A 201 -2.88 12.16 -8.55
C LYS A 201 -4.21 12.81 -8.96
N GLU A 202 -4.81 12.35 -10.03
CA GLU A 202 -6.11 12.87 -10.51
C GLU A 202 -7.30 12.28 -9.74
N ILE A 203 -7.07 11.28 -8.92
CA ILE A 203 -8.12 10.62 -8.12
C ILE A 203 -7.99 10.88 -6.62
N ILE A 204 -7.13 11.81 -6.21
CA ILE A 204 -6.92 12.19 -4.81
C ILE A 204 -7.05 13.69 -4.63
N ASN A 205 -7.54 14.11 -3.47
CA ASN A 205 -7.62 15.50 -3.03
C ASN A 205 -6.27 15.96 -2.43
N GLU A 206 -6.14 17.25 -2.11
CA GLU A 206 -4.94 17.83 -1.50
C GLU A 206 -4.63 17.26 -0.10
N ASP A 207 -5.65 16.81 0.63
CA ASP A 207 -5.52 16.14 1.94
C ASP A 207 -5.22 14.64 1.83
N LEU A 208 -4.94 14.14 0.62
CA LEU A 208 -4.70 12.74 0.25
C LEU A 208 -5.92 11.81 0.41
N SER A 209 -7.10 12.34 0.67
CA SER A 209 -8.33 11.55 0.57
C SER A 209 -8.69 11.26 -0.89
N LEU A 210 -9.45 10.19 -1.12
CA LEU A 210 -9.93 9.91 -2.48
C LEU A 210 -10.99 10.91 -2.92
N ILE A 211 -10.95 11.26 -4.20
CA ILE A 211 -12.05 12.01 -4.82
C ILE A 211 -13.26 11.09 -4.89
N HIS A 212 -14.34 11.51 -4.23
CA HIS A 212 -15.62 10.83 -4.35
C HIS A 212 -16.33 11.33 -5.61
N ILE A 213 -16.44 10.48 -6.59
CA ILE A 213 -17.22 10.72 -7.80
C ILE A 213 -18.66 10.32 -7.55
#